data_f1c07c3f0741ed22352d73b3ccc9c698
#
_entry.id   f1c07c3f0741ed22352d73b3ccc9c698
#
_cell.length_a   1.000
_cell.length_b   1.000
_cell.length_c   1.000
_cell.angle_alpha   90.00
_cell.angle_beta   90.00
_cell.angle_gamma   90.00
#
_symmetry.space_group_name_H-M   'P 1'
#
loop_
_entity.id
_entity.type
_entity.pdbx_description
1 polymer ?
#
loop_
_entity_poly.entity_id
_entity_poly.type
_entity_poly.pdbx_seq_one_letter_code
_entity_poly.pdbx_strand_id
1 'polypeptide(L)'
;HEALQANLLEWIQASREQPPAPNRPAAGGDKPESAQDPLLDQYTQDLTAEARAGRIDPIVGRDGEIRQCVDILLRRRQNNPILVGAPGVGKTAVVEGLALRIAAGEVPPSLQEVILRVLDLGLLQAGASMKGEFEQRLKGVIDAVRNSAQPIILFIDEAHTLIGAGGAEGGSDAANLLKPALARGELRTLAATTWLEYKKYFEKDPALTRRFQLVQVEEPDEATAVEMLRGVAGKLELHHGVQIMDAAIVDAVKLSHRYISGRQLPDKAISVLDTACARVALGQHDVPPPLESLRHREQALEEELQRLRREQATGLDHSARITALESESGDNRRTIRELETRWDEEREAVRELLDIRRELLALSESADAAKPDEELDGRIDHLAAELARLAAGLEAIRQDDPLVPEQVDSRTVAAVIAGWTGIPVGKMLADEAHAIRSLAQRMGQRVMGQEAALG
;
A
#
# COMPACT_ATOMS: atom_id res chain seq x y z
N HIS A 1 33.42 17.44 -0.37
CA HIS A 1 32.43 18.52 -0.49
C HIS A 1 32.11 18.85 -1.96
N GLU A 2 33.09 18.86 -2.87
CA GLU A 2 32.85 19.12 -4.31
C GLU A 2 32.07 18.04 -5.03
N ALA A 3 32.26 16.75 -4.71
CA ALA A 3 31.51 15.65 -5.28
C ALA A 3 30.02 15.63 -4.86
N LEU A 4 29.71 16.11 -3.65
CA LEU A 4 28.32 16.26 -3.18
C LEU A 4 27.60 17.44 -3.85
N GLN A 5 28.31 18.50 -4.21
CA GLN A 5 27.75 19.64 -4.94
C GLN A 5 27.46 19.28 -6.42
N ALA A 6 28.29 18.47 -7.06
CA ALA A 6 28.05 18.02 -8.44
C ALA A 6 26.81 17.12 -8.54
N ASN A 7 26.65 16.16 -7.63
CA ASN A 7 25.46 15.30 -7.59
C ASN A 7 24.16 16.07 -7.24
N LEU A 8 24.26 17.11 -6.40
CA LEU A 8 23.11 17.95 -6.06
C LEU A 8 22.62 18.77 -7.27
N LEU A 9 23.53 19.22 -8.13
CA LEU A 9 23.17 19.95 -9.36
C LEU A 9 22.52 19.05 -10.41
N GLU A 10 22.95 17.78 -10.54
CA GLU A 10 22.28 16.79 -11.40
C GLU A 10 20.87 16.44 -10.88
N TRP A 11 20.69 16.32 -9.57
CA TRP A 11 19.39 16.05 -8.96
C TRP A 11 18.41 17.24 -9.11
N ILE A 12 18.89 18.48 -9.01
CA ILE A 12 18.07 19.68 -9.23
C ILE A 12 17.70 19.83 -10.71
N GLN A 13 18.53 19.38 -11.65
CA GLN A 13 18.19 19.36 -13.07
C GLN A 13 17.19 18.27 -13.48
N ALA A 14 17.11 17.19 -12.69
CA ALA A 14 16.15 16.12 -12.88
C ALA A 14 14.77 16.38 -12.22
N SER A 15 14.66 17.37 -11.32
CA SER A 15 13.39 17.73 -10.71
C SER A 15 12.55 18.59 -11.67
N ARG A 16 11.25 18.27 -11.77
CA ARG A 16 10.26 18.82 -12.72
C ARG A 16 9.91 20.30 -12.56
N GLU A 17 10.72 21.11 -11.90
CA GLU A 17 10.51 22.55 -11.74
C GLU A 17 11.35 23.36 -12.73
N GLN A 18 11.10 23.19 -14.04
CA GLN A 18 11.58 24.11 -15.05
C GLN A 18 10.45 25.07 -15.46
N PRO A 19 10.66 26.37 -15.47
CA PRO A 19 9.69 27.31 -16.01
C PRO A 19 9.53 27.12 -17.52
N PRO A 20 8.35 27.34 -18.11
CA PRO A 20 8.09 27.10 -19.53
C PRO A 20 8.95 28.00 -20.43
N ALA A 21 9.57 27.39 -21.43
CA ALA A 21 10.34 28.09 -22.46
C ALA A 21 9.42 28.89 -23.40
N PRO A 22 9.86 30.02 -23.94
CA PRO A 22 9.02 30.89 -24.80
C PRO A 22 8.75 30.23 -26.15
N ASN A 23 7.49 30.36 -26.62
CA ASN A 23 6.93 29.87 -27.86
C ASN A 23 7.79 30.24 -29.10
N ARG A 24 8.14 29.22 -29.91
CA ARG A 24 8.50 29.35 -31.32
C ARG A 24 7.42 28.69 -32.17
N PRO A 25 6.94 29.31 -33.25
CA PRO A 25 5.96 28.71 -34.14
C PRO A 25 6.63 27.64 -35.02
N ALA A 26 6.12 26.40 -34.97
CA ALA A 26 6.47 25.34 -35.91
C ALA A 26 5.37 25.21 -36.98
N ALA A 27 5.76 25.30 -38.25
CA ALA A 27 4.96 24.93 -39.38
C ALA A 27 5.03 23.43 -39.66
N GLY A 28 3.90 22.80 -40.01
CA GLY A 28 3.87 21.49 -40.63
C GLY A 28 2.85 20.52 -40.01
N GLY A 29 1.78 20.25 -40.74
CA GLY A 29 0.60 19.52 -40.33
C GLY A 29 0.83 18.08 -39.89
N ASP A 30 0.07 17.76 -38.87
CA ASP A 30 -0.40 16.41 -38.60
C ASP A 30 -1.77 16.50 -37.88
N LYS A 31 -2.57 15.44 -37.99
CA LYS A 31 -3.97 15.34 -37.56
C LYS A 31 -4.21 15.92 -36.17
N PRO A 32 -5.38 16.50 -35.86
CA PRO A 32 -5.64 17.06 -34.56
C PRO A 32 -5.68 15.94 -33.52
N GLU A 33 -4.58 15.79 -32.75
CA GLU A 33 -4.65 15.29 -31.38
C GLU A 33 -5.68 16.17 -30.66
N SER A 34 -6.67 15.55 -30.03
CA SER A 34 -7.74 16.22 -29.28
C SER A 34 -7.11 17.26 -28.38
N ALA A 35 -7.36 18.54 -28.66
CA ALA A 35 -6.94 19.63 -27.79
C ALA A 35 -7.60 19.42 -26.42
N GLN A 36 -6.86 18.83 -25.48
CA GLN A 36 -7.29 18.69 -24.11
C GLN A 36 -7.38 20.09 -23.51
N ASP A 37 -8.49 20.39 -22.84
CA ASP A 37 -8.66 21.69 -22.19
C ASP A 37 -7.65 21.81 -21.04
N PRO A 38 -6.78 22.81 -21.00
CA PRO A 38 -5.76 22.98 -19.98
C PRO A 38 -6.30 22.97 -18.54
N LEU A 39 -7.56 23.39 -18.36
CA LEU A 39 -8.22 23.37 -17.05
C LEU A 39 -8.53 21.95 -16.57
N LEU A 40 -8.87 21.02 -17.48
CA LEU A 40 -9.08 19.63 -17.12
C LEU A 40 -7.79 18.98 -16.64
N ASP A 41 -6.68 19.22 -17.32
CA ASP A 41 -5.38 18.65 -16.94
C ASP A 41 -4.82 19.25 -15.65
N GLN A 42 -5.19 20.50 -15.34
CA GLN A 42 -4.78 21.18 -14.11
C GLN A 42 -5.50 20.66 -12.87
N TYR A 43 -6.80 20.31 -12.98
CA TYR A 43 -7.64 19.99 -11.81
C TYR A 43 -8.20 18.57 -11.83
N THR A 44 -7.88 17.78 -12.85
CA THR A 44 -8.35 16.39 -12.93
C THR A 44 -7.27 15.46 -13.45
N GLN A 45 -7.33 14.17 -13.02
CA GLN A 45 -6.46 13.10 -13.50
C GLN A 45 -7.24 12.16 -14.42
N ASP A 46 -6.70 11.83 -15.59
CA ASP A 46 -7.31 10.91 -16.55
C ASP A 46 -7.02 9.45 -16.20
N LEU A 47 -7.95 8.77 -15.51
CA LEU A 47 -7.83 7.35 -15.17
C LEU A 47 -7.84 6.43 -16.39
N THR A 48 -8.54 6.82 -17.45
CA THR A 48 -8.59 5.99 -18.66
C THR A 48 -7.24 6.00 -19.38
N ALA A 49 -6.54 7.14 -19.39
CA ALA A 49 -5.17 7.23 -19.88
C ALA A 49 -4.18 6.45 -18.98
N GLU A 50 -4.34 6.53 -17.67
CA GLU A 50 -3.55 5.74 -16.71
C GLU A 50 -3.74 4.23 -16.93
N ALA A 51 -5.00 3.79 -17.13
CA ALA A 51 -5.34 2.40 -17.42
C ALA A 51 -4.68 1.91 -18.72
N ARG A 52 -4.77 2.70 -19.81
CA ARG A 52 -4.14 2.37 -21.11
C ARG A 52 -2.61 2.31 -21.02
N ALA A 53 -2.03 3.10 -20.13
CA ALA A 53 -0.58 3.11 -19.89
C ALA A 53 -0.11 2.00 -18.91
N GLY A 54 -1.02 1.14 -18.42
CA GLY A 54 -0.70 0.05 -17.49
C GLY A 54 -0.28 0.52 -16.09
N ARG A 55 -0.64 1.76 -15.70
CA ARG A 55 -0.27 2.32 -14.39
C ARG A 55 -1.28 2.01 -13.29
N ILE A 56 -2.45 1.51 -13.63
CA ILE A 56 -3.46 1.06 -12.66
C ILE A 56 -3.23 -0.41 -12.31
N ASP A 57 -3.41 -0.77 -11.06
CA ASP A 57 -3.30 -2.13 -10.57
C ASP A 57 -4.45 -3.00 -11.09
N PRO A 58 -4.24 -4.30 -11.32
CA PRO A 58 -5.33 -5.22 -11.60
C PRO A 58 -6.35 -5.23 -10.46
N ILE A 59 -7.61 -5.02 -10.79
CA ILE A 59 -8.70 -5.03 -9.81
C ILE A 59 -9.40 -6.37 -9.84
N VAL A 60 -9.39 -7.06 -8.70
CA VAL A 60 -9.99 -8.37 -8.50
C VAL A 60 -11.12 -8.26 -7.48
N GLY A 61 -12.19 -9.06 -7.62
CA GLY A 61 -13.24 -9.20 -6.62
C GLY A 61 -14.22 -8.03 -6.50
N ARG A 62 -14.27 -7.12 -7.51
CA ARG A 62 -15.21 -5.99 -7.58
C ARG A 62 -16.07 -5.97 -8.83
N ASP A 63 -16.19 -7.12 -9.51
CA ASP A 63 -16.94 -7.25 -10.76
C ASP A 63 -18.42 -6.90 -10.62
N GLY A 64 -19.03 -7.23 -9.49
CA GLY A 64 -20.43 -6.96 -9.19
C GLY A 64 -20.71 -5.46 -9.13
N GLU A 65 -19.92 -4.73 -8.36
CA GLU A 65 -20.05 -3.29 -8.18
C GLU A 65 -19.72 -2.53 -9.47
N ILE A 66 -18.69 -2.97 -10.22
CA ILE A 66 -18.35 -2.38 -11.53
C ILE A 66 -19.50 -2.57 -12.51
N ARG A 67 -20.12 -3.74 -12.60
CA ARG A 67 -21.30 -3.99 -13.44
C ARG A 67 -22.48 -3.11 -13.05
N GLN A 68 -22.76 -2.97 -11.76
CA GLN A 68 -23.79 -2.07 -11.28
C GLN A 68 -23.52 -0.63 -11.68
N CYS A 69 -22.26 -0.15 -11.59
CA CYS A 69 -21.88 1.18 -12.08
C CYS A 69 -22.15 1.32 -13.58
N VAL A 70 -21.77 0.34 -14.40
CA VAL A 70 -22.05 0.32 -15.85
C VAL A 70 -23.56 0.37 -16.12
N ASP A 71 -24.36 -0.46 -15.45
CA ASP A 71 -25.81 -0.49 -15.60
C ASP A 71 -26.46 0.85 -15.24
N ILE A 72 -25.99 1.50 -14.18
CA ILE A 72 -26.49 2.82 -13.76
C ILE A 72 -26.10 3.89 -14.78
N LEU A 73 -24.87 3.89 -15.25
CA LEU A 73 -24.37 4.86 -16.24
C LEU A 73 -25.13 4.78 -17.59
N LEU A 74 -25.72 3.63 -17.92
CA LEU A 74 -26.52 3.43 -19.14
C LEU A 74 -27.97 3.91 -18.99
N ARG A 75 -28.45 4.18 -17.78
CA ARG A 75 -29.83 4.60 -17.55
C ARG A 75 -30.11 5.99 -18.12
N ARG A 76 -31.35 6.22 -18.49
CA ARG A 76 -31.80 7.53 -18.94
C ARG A 76 -31.99 8.53 -17.78
N ARG A 77 -32.27 8.05 -16.57
CA ARG A 77 -32.48 8.81 -15.36
C ARG A 77 -31.77 8.13 -14.21
N GLN A 78 -31.37 8.87 -13.19
CA GLN A 78 -30.55 8.37 -12.07
C GLN A 78 -29.31 7.62 -12.57
N ASN A 79 -28.61 8.24 -13.50
CA ASN A 79 -27.48 7.69 -14.22
C ASN A 79 -26.13 8.06 -13.61
N ASN A 80 -26.09 8.53 -12.39
CA ASN A 80 -24.88 8.82 -11.64
C ASN A 80 -24.76 7.80 -10.48
N PRO A 81 -23.84 6.86 -10.54
CA PRO A 81 -23.59 5.96 -9.41
C PRO A 81 -22.93 6.71 -8.26
N ILE A 82 -23.35 6.39 -7.02
CA ILE A 82 -22.66 6.80 -5.81
C ILE A 82 -22.24 5.56 -5.03
N LEU A 83 -20.93 5.37 -4.90
CA LEU A 83 -20.30 4.29 -4.14
C LEU A 83 -20.35 4.64 -2.65
N VAL A 84 -21.01 3.81 -1.86
CA VAL A 84 -21.14 4.01 -0.43
C VAL A 84 -20.62 2.81 0.32
N GLY A 85 -19.68 3.05 1.24
CA GLY A 85 -19.07 2.00 2.04
C GLY A 85 -18.11 2.58 3.09
N ALA A 86 -17.65 1.72 4.00
CA ALA A 86 -16.68 2.10 5.02
C ALA A 86 -15.36 2.59 4.39
N PRO A 87 -14.54 3.37 5.11
CA PRO A 87 -13.19 3.69 4.65
C PRO A 87 -12.36 2.41 4.49
N GLY A 88 -11.55 2.33 3.42
CA GLY A 88 -10.66 1.19 3.19
C GLY A 88 -11.29 -0.04 2.53
N VAL A 89 -12.60 -0.03 2.21
CA VAL A 89 -13.24 -1.18 1.50
C VAL A 89 -12.93 -1.22 -0.01
N GLY A 90 -12.22 -0.24 -0.58
CA GLY A 90 -11.85 -0.24 -1.99
C GLY A 90 -12.87 0.44 -2.92
N LYS A 91 -13.54 1.52 -2.49
CA LYS A 91 -14.45 2.30 -3.36
C LYS A 91 -13.72 2.85 -4.59
N THR A 92 -12.52 3.39 -4.42
CA THR A 92 -11.69 3.91 -5.51
C THR A 92 -11.27 2.80 -6.47
N ALA A 93 -10.98 1.59 -5.96
CA ALA A 93 -10.66 0.43 -6.78
C ALA A 93 -11.81 0.04 -7.74
N VAL A 94 -13.09 0.21 -7.34
CA VAL A 94 -14.23 0.00 -8.26
C VAL A 94 -14.17 0.96 -9.45
N VAL A 95 -13.76 2.20 -9.23
CA VAL A 95 -13.64 3.23 -10.27
C VAL A 95 -12.44 2.94 -11.18
N GLU A 96 -11.33 2.56 -10.61
CA GLU A 96 -10.13 2.12 -11.33
C GLU A 96 -10.43 0.88 -12.19
N GLY A 97 -11.16 -0.10 -11.64
CA GLY A 97 -11.62 -1.27 -12.38
C GLY A 97 -12.56 -0.92 -13.55
N LEU A 98 -13.41 0.10 -13.37
CA LEU A 98 -14.21 0.62 -14.48
C LEU A 98 -13.31 1.26 -15.55
N ALA A 99 -12.30 2.03 -15.18
CA ALA A 99 -11.33 2.62 -16.11
C ALA A 99 -10.56 1.54 -16.89
N LEU A 100 -10.13 0.45 -16.22
CA LEU A 100 -9.49 -0.69 -16.86
C LEU A 100 -10.41 -1.35 -17.91
N ARG A 101 -11.68 -1.58 -17.59
CA ARG A 101 -12.65 -2.16 -18.54
C ARG A 101 -12.95 -1.21 -19.72
N ILE A 102 -13.01 0.09 -19.49
CA ILE A 102 -13.15 1.08 -20.59
C ILE A 102 -11.91 1.01 -21.49
N ALA A 103 -10.71 0.99 -20.91
CA ALA A 103 -9.45 0.92 -21.65
C ALA A 103 -9.31 -0.38 -22.47
N ALA A 104 -9.78 -1.52 -21.92
CA ALA A 104 -9.80 -2.82 -22.59
C ALA A 104 -10.95 -2.96 -23.61
N GLY A 105 -11.91 -2.02 -23.68
CA GLY A 105 -13.10 -2.12 -24.53
C GLY A 105 -14.15 -3.10 -24.02
N GLU A 106 -14.05 -3.57 -22.79
CA GLU A 106 -14.94 -4.54 -22.11
C GLU A 106 -16.21 -3.88 -21.54
N VAL A 107 -16.65 -2.82 -22.13
CA VAL A 107 -17.86 -2.07 -21.77
C VAL A 107 -18.78 -1.92 -22.98
N PRO A 108 -20.09 -1.66 -22.78
CA PRO A 108 -21.01 -1.40 -23.87
C PRO A 108 -20.52 -0.27 -24.79
N PRO A 109 -20.86 -0.28 -26.10
CA PRO A 109 -20.35 0.66 -27.09
C PRO A 109 -20.52 2.14 -26.71
N SER A 110 -21.57 2.47 -25.97
CA SER A 110 -21.83 3.85 -25.50
C SER A 110 -20.87 4.36 -24.41
N LEU A 111 -20.05 3.46 -23.83
CA LEU A 111 -19.04 3.79 -22.82
C LEU A 111 -17.60 3.59 -23.31
N GLN A 112 -17.37 3.01 -24.49
CA GLN A 112 -16.02 2.74 -25.00
C GLN A 112 -15.20 3.98 -25.30
N GLU A 113 -15.87 5.08 -25.72
CA GLU A 113 -15.21 6.35 -26.02
C GLU A 113 -15.19 7.32 -24.83
N VAL A 114 -15.68 6.89 -23.67
CA VAL A 114 -15.77 7.72 -22.48
C VAL A 114 -14.38 7.89 -21.85
N ILE A 115 -14.08 9.10 -21.42
CA ILE A 115 -12.92 9.42 -20.58
C ILE A 115 -13.41 9.49 -19.12
N LEU A 116 -12.79 8.70 -18.24
CA LEU A 116 -13.04 8.75 -16.81
C LEU A 116 -11.96 9.62 -16.15
N ARG A 117 -12.37 10.75 -15.57
CA ARG A 117 -11.44 11.68 -14.89
C ARG A 117 -11.76 11.84 -13.42
N VAL A 118 -10.73 11.82 -12.59
CA VAL A 118 -10.84 12.10 -11.14
C VAL A 118 -10.73 13.58 -10.91
N LEU A 119 -11.66 14.15 -10.17
CA LEU A 119 -11.60 15.55 -9.74
C LEU A 119 -10.71 15.67 -8.50
N ASP A 120 -9.64 16.45 -8.61
CA ASP A 120 -8.76 16.75 -7.48
C ASP A 120 -9.28 17.97 -6.71
N LEU A 121 -9.92 17.68 -5.56
CA LEU A 121 -10.48 18.72 -4.69
C LEU A 121 -9.37 19.52 -3.97
N GLY A 122 -8.22 18.89 -3.72
CA GLY A 122 -7.08 19.56 -3.10
C GLY A 122 -6.51 20.65 -4.01
N LEU A 123 -6.32 20.34 -5.31
CA LEU A 123 -5.85 21.32 -6.30
C LEU A 123 -6.85 22.44 -6.53
N LEU A 124 -8.15 22.14 -6.50
CA LEU A 124 -9.18 23.17 -6.61
C LEU A 124 -9.16 24.15 -5.43
N GLN A 125 -8.86 23.67 -4.22
CA GLN A 125 -8.81 24.47 -3.00
C GLN A 125 -7.45 25.13 -2.77
N ALA A 126 -6.37 24.57 -3.29
CA ALA A 126 -5.01 25.08 -3.10
C ALA A 126 -4.87 26.51 -3.63
N GLY A 127 -4.44 27.43 -2.76
CA GLY A 127 -4.24 28.83 -3.12
C GLY A 127 -5.52 29.65 -3.35
N ALA A 128 -6.71 29.09 -3.19
CA ALA A 128 -7.98 29.81 -3.25
C ALA A 128 -8.18 30.66 -1.99
N SER A 129 -7.46 31.77 -1.89
CA SER A 129 -7.50 32.67 -0.73
C SER A 129 -8.68 33.65 -0.76
N MET A 130 -9.34 33.82 -1.89
CA MET A 130 -10.54 34.66 -2.04
C MET A 130 -11.81 33.80 -2.19
N LYS A 131 -12.87 34.21 -1.50
CA LYS A 131 -14.21 33.64 -1.62
C LYS A 131 -14.66 33.79 -3.08
N GLY A 132 -14.94 32.67 -3.77
CA GLY A 132 -15.35 32.64 -5.17
C GLY A 132 -14.30 32.09 -6.15
N GLU A 133 -13.02 32.01 -5.79
CA GLU A 133 -11.99 31.47 -6.68
C GLU A 133 -12.13 29.94 -6.87
N PHE A 134 -12.40 29.21 -5.79
CA PHE A 134 -12.75 27.79 -5.84
C PHE A 134 -13.97 27.53 -6.71
N GLU A 135 -15.02 28.36 -6.57
CA GLU A 135 -16.24 28.26 -7.34
C GLU A 135 -16.00 28.52 -8.82
N GLN A 136 -15.17 29.51 -9.15
CA GLN A 136 -14.79 29.83 -10.52
C GLN A 136 -14.00 28.67 -11.16
N ARG A 137 -13.07 28.05 -10.42
CA ARG A 137 -12.30 26.88 -10.90
C ARG A 137 -13.23 25.70 -11.13
N LEU A 138 -14.09 25.36 -10.17
CA LEU A 138 -15.06 24.27 -10.29
C LEU A 138 -16.02 24.50 -11.47
N LYS A 139 -16.51 25.72 -11.63
CA LYS A 139 -17.34 26.09 -12.79
C LYS A 139 -16.58 25.93 -14.10
N GLY A 140 -15.32 26.35 -14.14
CA GLY A 140 -14.45 26.15 -15.31
C GLY A 140 -14.31 24.69 -15.68
N VAL A 141 -14.08 23.79 -14.68
CA VAL A 141 -14.01 22.35 -14.92
C VAL A 141 -15.35 21.80 -15.45
N ILE A 142 -16.49 22.20 -14.85
CA ILE A 142 -17.83 21.78 -15.32
C ILE A 142 -18.06 22.21 -16.76
N ASP A 143 -17.73 23.44 -17.09
CA ASP A 143 -17.89 23.99 -18.45
C ASP A 143 -16.94 23.26 -19.44
N ALA A 144 -15.71 22.95 -19.05
CA ALA A 144 -14.77 22.19 -19.85
C ALA A 144 -15.24 20.74 -20.11
N VAL A 145 -15.75 20.05 -19.08
CA VAL A 145 -16.36 18.72 -19.23
C VAL A 145 -17.54 18.74 -20.19
N ARG A 146 -18.39 19.75 -20.08
CA ARG A 146 -19.57 19.90 -20.93
C ARG A 146 -19.23 20.18 -22.40
N ASN A 147 -18.18 20.97 -22.65
CA ASN A 147 -17.75 21.37 -23.98
C ASN A 147 -16.76 20.39 -24.63
N SER A 148 -16.37 19.33 -23.93
CA SER A 148 -15.45 18.31 -24.41
C SER A 148 -16.02 17.59 -25.65
N ALA A 149 -15.16 17.35 -26.64
CA ALA A 149 -15.52 16.59 -27.85
C ALA A 149 -15.79 15.09 -27.54
N GLN A 150 -15.13 14.55 -26.51
CA GLN A 150 -15.35 13.18 -26.04
C GLN A 150 -16.19 13.21 -24.77
N PRO A 151 -17.08 12.23 -24.56
CA PRO A 151 -17.87 12.13 -23.33
C PRO A 151 -16.97 11.94 -22.12
N ILE A 152 -17.10 12.78 -21.09
CA ILE A 152 -16.35 12.66 -19.85
C ILE A 152 -17.28 12.24 -18.72
N ILE A 153 -16.83 11.28 -17.91
CA ILE A 153 -17.41 10.97 -16.61
C ILE A 153 -16.45 11.49 -15.55
N LEU A 154 -16.96 12.33 -14.65
CA LEU A 154 -16.18 12.91 -13.58
C LEU A 154 -16.33 12.06 -12.29
N PHE A 155 -15.24 11.50 -11.82
CA PHE A 155 -15.22 10.84 -10.52
C PHE A 155 -14.93 11.85 -9.42
N ILE A 156 -15.74 11.84 -8.39
CA ILE A 156 -15.63 12.72 -7.22
C ILE A 156 -15.47 11.82 -6.00
N ASP A 157 -14.24 11.68 -5.53
CA ASP A 157 -14.00 11.01 -4.25
C ASP A 157 -14.37 11.94 -3.08
N GLU A 158 -14.77 11.37 -1.95
CA GLU A 158 -15.26 12.13 -0.80
C GLU A 158 -16.27 13.22 -1.18
N ALA A 159 -17.22 12.88 -2.04
CA ALA A 159 -18.18 13.83 -2.63
C ALA A 159 -18.97 14.64 -1.59
N HIS A 160 -19.02 14.18 -0.35
CA HIS A 160 -19.59 14.88 0.78
C HIS A 160 -18.87 16.22 1.09
N THR A 161 -17.59 16.32 0.77
CA THR A 161 -16.79 17.55 0.97
C THR A 161 -17.31 18.70 0.10
N LEU A 162 -17.74 18.40 -1.13
CA LEU A 162 -18.35 19.37 -2.04
C LEU A 162 -19.78 19.77 -1.63
N ILE A 163 -20.50 18.86 -0.97
CA ILE A 163 -21.93 19.04 -0.65
C ILE A 163 -22.10 19.53 0.79
N GLY A 164 -21.20 19.11 1.69
CA GLY A 164 -21.25 19.38 3.12
C GLY A 164 -20.48 20.61 3.60
N ALA A 165 -19.70 21.23 2.77
CA ALA A 165 -18.89 22.42 3.09
C ALA A 165 -19.73 23.67 3.47
N GLY A 166 -21.06 23.55 3.53
CA GLY A 166 -22.03 24.59 3.88
C GLY A 166 -22.35 24.78 5.36
N GLY A 167 -21.62 24.14 6.28
CA GLY A 167 -21.92 24.18 7.73
C GLY A 167 -21.26 25.30 8.55
N ALA A 168 -20.28 26.01 7.99
CA ALA A 168 -19.76 27.25 8.53
C ALA A 168 -20.00 28.36 7.50
N GLU A 169 -20.34 29.56 7.92
CA GLU A 169 -20.67 30.70 7.04
C GLU A 169 -19.65 30.85 5.91
N GLY A 170 -19.95 30.31 4.72
CA GLY A 170 -19.14 30.45 3.52
C GLY A 170 -19.03 29.25 2.57
N GLY A 171 -19.52 28.05 2.91
CA GLY A 171 -19.31 26.83 2.13
C GLY A 171 -20.46 26.33 1.25
N SER A 172 -21.49 27.14 0.99
CA SER A 172 -22.73 26.68 0.34
C SER A 172 -22.68 26.58 -1.19
N ASP A 173 -21.60 26.97 -1.87
CA ASP A 173 -21.70 27.31 -3.28
C ASP A 173 -21.27 26.21 -4.25
N ALA A 174 -20.40 25.27 -3.84
CA ALA A 174 -20.04 24.14 -4.70
C ALA A 174 -21.22 23.21 -5.00
N ALA A 175 -22.03 22.90 -4.00
CA ALA A 175 -23.26 22.14 -4.18
C ALA A 175 -24.26 22.86 -5.11
N ASN A 176 -24.35 24.17 -5.01
CA ASN A 176 -25.23 24.98 -5.83
C ASN A 176 -24.78 25.04 -7.30
N LEU A 177 -23.50 24.88 -7.60
CA LEU A 177 -22.97 24.76 -8.96
C LEU A 177 -23.21 23.36 -9.55
N LEU A 178 -22.98 22.31 -8.77
CA LEU A 178 -23.13 20.92 -9.21
C LEU A 178 -24.61 20.53 -9.41
N LYS A 179 -25.50 20.89 -8.48
CA LYS A 179 -26.93 20.52 -8.52
C LYS A 179 -27.62 20.90 -9.84
N PRO A 180 -27.47 22.11 -10.40
CA PRO A 180 -28.06 22.45 -11.69
C PRO A 180 -27.48 21.67 -12.85
N ALA A 181 -26.16 21.44 -12.89
CA ALA A 181 -25.49 20.68 -13.94
C ALA A 181 -25.94 19.21 -13.94
N LEU A 182 -26.00 18.58 -12.77
CA LEU A 182 -26.56 17.24 -12.56
C LEU A 182 -28.06 17.20 -12.91
N ALA A 183 -28.83 18.23 -12.54
CA ALA A 183 -30.26 18.28 -12.79
C ALA A 183 -30.60 18.35 -14.27
N ARG A 184 -29.80 19.06 -15.07
CA ARG A 184 -29.97 19.15 -16.53
C ARG A 184 -29.37 17.95 -17.28
N GLY A 185 -28.62 17.06 -16.60
CA GLY A 185 -27.92 15.95 -17.25
C GLY A 185 -26.72 16.40 -18.07
N GLU A 186 -26.20 17.58 -17.81
CA GLU A 186 -25.04 18.18 -18.48
C GLU A 186 -23.72 17.59 -17.95
N LEU A 187 -23.75 17.03 -16.75
CA LEU A 187 -22.61 16.42 -16.09
C LEU A 187 -22.96 14.97 -15.73
N ARG A 188 -22.13 14.04 -16.18
CA ARG A 188 -22.15 12.64 -15.74
C ARG A 188 -21.08 12.47 -14.67
N THR A 189 -21.49 11.96 -13.50
CA THR A 189 -20.59 11.80 -12.37
C THR A 189 -20.68 10.42 -11.79
N LEU A 190 -19.57 9.97 -11.23
CA LEU A 190 -19.45 8.86 -10.31
C LEU A 190 -18.96 9.44 -8.99
N ALA A 191 -19.61 9.14 -7.89
CA ALA A 191 -19.27 9.70 -6.58
C ALA A 191 -18.89 8.59 -5.61
N ALA A 192 -18.03 8.90 -4.62
CA ALA A 192 -17.76 8.00 -3.51
C ALA A 192 -17.91 8.74 -2.18
N THR A 193 -18.42 8.04 -1.16
CA THR A 193 -18.61 8.59 0.19
C THR A 193 -18.77 7.46 1.22
N THR A 194 -18.77 7.79 2.50
CA THR A 194 -19.10 6.84 3.57
C THR A 194 -20.61 6.80 3.87
N TRP A 195 -21.08 5.76 4.57
CA TRP A 195 -22.48 5.62 4.96
C TRP A 195 -22.98 6.81 5.83
N LEU A 196 -22.15 7.25 6.76
CA LEU A 196 -22.50 8.33 7.67
C LEU A 196 -22.72 9.64 6.91
N GLU A 197 -21.84 9.93 5.97
CA GLU A 197 -21.86 11.12 5.13
C GLU A 197 -22.97 11.08 4.08
N TYR A 198 -23.19 9.88 3.48
CA TYR A 198 -24.32 9.68 2.58
C TYR A 198 -25.64 10.03 3.25
N LYS A 199 -25.92 9.48 4.44
CA LYS A 199 -27.14 9.77 5.22
C LYS A 199 -27.24 11.23 5.62
N LYS A 200 -26.13 11.88 5.92
CA LYS A 200 -26.11 13.27 6.37
C LYS A 200 -26.32 14.26 5.23
N TYR A 201 -25.71 14.04 4.07
CA TYR A 201 -25.61 15.04 3.01
C TYR A 201 -26.38 14.68 1.73
N PHE A 202 -26.49 13.41 1.35
CA PHE A 202 -27.14 12.98 0.11
C PHE A 202 -28.59 12.56 0.33
N GLU A 203 -28.86 11.71 1.29
CA GLU A 203 -30.19 11.13 1.52
C GLU A 203 -31.23 12.20 1.86
N LYS A 204 -30.83 13.26 2.55
CA LYS A 204 -31.71 14.38 2.96
C LYS A 204 -31.97 15.39 1.84
N ASP A 205 -31.23 15.33 0.74
CA ASP A 205 -31.38 16.26 -0.38
C ASP A 205 -32.15 15.61 -1.54
N PRO A 206 -33.43 15.98 -1.77
CA PRO A 206 -34.24 15.36 -2.82
C PRO A 206 -33.71 15.60 -4.23
N ALA A 207 -32.94 16.67 -4.46
CA ALA A 207 -32.36 16.96 -5.76
C ALA A 207 -31.22 15.99 -6.09
N LEU A 208 -30.41 15.62 -5.10
CA LEU A 208 -29.33 14.65 -5.24
C LEU A 208 -29.86 13.20 -5.30
N THR A 209 -30.79 12.85 -4.41
CA THR A 209 -31.37 11.49 -4.33
C THR A 209 -32.05 11.08 -5.64
N ARG A 210 -32.63 12.04 -6.37
CA ARG A 210 -33.23 11.79 -7.70
C ARG A 210 -32.21 11.65 -8.84
N ARG A 211 -30.93 11.91 -8.59
CA ARG A 211 -29.87 11.92 -9.63
C ARG A 211 -28.84 10.84 -9.40
N PHE A 212 -28.58 10.51 -8.15
CA PHE A 212 -27.65 9.46 -7.78
C PHE A 212 -28.37 8.14 -7.50
N GLN A 213 -27.75 7.05 -7.92
CA GLN A 213 -28.15 5.70 -7.59
C GLN A 213 -27.07 5.08 -6.71
N LEU A 214 -27.49 4.58 -5.56
CA LEU A 214 -26.60 3.95 -4.59
C LEU A 214 -26.02 2.64 -5.14
N VAL A 215 -24.72 2.47 -4.98
CA VAL A 215 -23.97 1.22 -5.11
C VAL A 215 -23.27 0.99 -3.78
N GLN A 216 -23.65 -0.10 -3.11
CA GLN A 216 -23.04 -0.46 -1.84
C GLN A 216 -21.74 -1.19 -2.08
N VAL A 217 -20.66 -0.73 -1.43
CA VAL A 217 -19.35 -1.39 -1.44
C VAL A 217 -19.08 -1.89 -0.03
N GLU A 218 -19.22 -3.19 0.13
CA GLU A 218 -19.01 -3.86 1.43
C GLU A 218 -17.56 -4.31 1.61
N GLU A 219 -17.19 -4.57 2.86
CA GLU A 219 -15.93 -5.23 3.18
C GLU A 219 -15.94 -6.63 2.52
N PRO A 220 -14.91 -7.01 1.75
CA PRO A 220 -14.83 -8.34 1.16
C PRO A 220 -14.64 -9.39 2.26
N ASP A 221 -15.08 -10.62 1.98
CA ASP A 221 -14.73 -11.77 2.80
C ASP A 221 -13.23 -12.09 2.69
N GLU A 222 -12.72 -12.92 3.60
CA GLU A 222 -11.30 -13.27 3.64
C GLU A 222 -10.82 -13.92 2.33
N ALA A 223 -11.61 -14.76 1.71
CA ALA A 223 -11.25 -15.45 0.46
C ALA A 223 -11.07 -14.46 -0.68
N THR A 224 -12.04 -13.57 -0.88
CA THR A 224 -11.99 -12.50 -1.87
C THR A 224 -10.84 -11.52 -1.57
N ALA A 225 -10.61 -11.19 -0.30
CA ALA A 225 -9.50 -10.32 0.08
C ALA A 225 -8.13 -10.93 -0.23
N VAL A 226 -7.95 -12.26 -0.07
CA VAL A 226 -6.73 -12.97 -0.46
C VAL A 226 -6.52 -12.88 -1.97
N GLU A 227 -7.56 -13.07 -2.78
CA GLU A 227 -7.45 -12.92 -4.23
C GLU A 227 -7.09 -11.48 -4.64
N MET A 228 -7.68 -10.48 -3.97
CA MET A 228 -7.33 -9.07 -4.17
C MET A 228 -5.85 -8.81 -3.87
N LEU A 229 -5.34 -9.32 -2.75
CA LEU A 229 -3.94 -9.15 -2.37
C LEU A 229 -2.98 -9.86 -3.34
N ARG A 230 -3.33 -11.06 -3.82
CA ARG A 230 -2.56 -11.74 -4.87
C ARG A 230 -2.43 -10.89 -6.13
N GLY A 231 -3.50 -10.19 -6.51
CA GLY A 231 -3.48 -9.26 -7.66
C GLY A 231 -2.51 -8.09 -7.50
N VAL A 232 -2.23 -7.65 -6.28
CA VAL A 232 -1.34 -6.51 -5.97
C VAL A 232 0.06 -6.97 -5.59
N ALA A 233 0.22 -8.21 -5.12
CA ALA A 233 1.48 -8.74 -4.58
C ALA A 233 2.67 -8.56 -5.53
N GLY A 234 2.52 -8.88 -6.83
CA GLY A 234 3.61 -8.73 -7.80
C GLY A 234 4.11 -7.29 -7.95
N LYS A 235 3.26 -6.28 -7.79
CA LYS A 235 3.70 -4.87 -7.80
C LYS A 235 4.43 -4.48 -6.52
N LEU A 236 4.00 -5.00 -5.37
CA LEU A 236 4.73 -4.81 -4.11
C LEU A 236 6.11 -5.47 -4.15
N GLU A 237 6.19 -6.68 -4.71
CA GLU A 237 7.47 -7.37 -4.93
C GLU A 237 8.42 -6.56 -5.80
N LEU A 238 7.91 -6.03 -6.92
CA LEU A 238 8.71 -5.19 -7.82
C LEU A 238 9.14 -3.88 -7.17
N HIS A 239 8.26 -3.25 -6.40
CA HIS A 239 8.53 -1.95 -5.74
C HIS A 239 9.58 -2.07 -4.65
N HIS A 240 9.49 -3.10 -3.81
CA HIS A 240 10.40 -3.30 -2.67
C HIS A 240 11.60 -4.19 -3.00
N GLY A 241 11.60 -4.88 -4.14
CA GLY A 241 12.65 -5.82 -4.52
C GLY A 241 12.72 -7.07 -3.66
N VAL A 242 11.59 -7.51 -3.09
CA VAL A 242 11.48 -8.65 -2.17
C VAL A 242 10.45 -9.65 -2.68
N GLN A 243 10.61 -10.92 -2.34
CA GLN A 243 9.64 -11.96 -2.66
C GLN A 243 8.59 -12.08 -1.55
N ILE A 244 7.32 -12.25 -1.94
CA ILE A 244 6.19 -12.44 -1.02
C ILE A 244 5.71 -13.89 -1.13
N MET A 245 5.74 -14.62 -0.02
CA MET A 245 5.19 -15.98 0.02
C MET A 245 3.66 -15.95 0.03
N ASP A 246 3.01 -16.90 -0.67
CA ASP A 246 1.54 -16.99 -0.69
C ASP A 246 0.95 -17.16 0.72
N ALA A 247 1.64 -17.89 1.60
CA ALA A 247 1.26 -18.00 3.00
C ALA A 247 1.24 -16.64 3.71
N ALA A 248 2.18 -15.74 3.39
CA ALA A 248 2.20 -14.38 3.95
C ALA A 248 0.99 -13.55 3.49
N ILE A 249 0.56 -13.71 2.24
CA ILE A 249 -0.65 -13.05 1.71
C ILE A 249 -1.89 -13.51 2.48
N VAL A 250 -2.04 -14.83 2.64
CA VAL A 250 -3.16 -15.42 3.39
C VAL A 250 -3.17 -14.96 4.84
N ASP A 251 -2.00 -14.95 5.49
CA ASP A 251 -1.89 -14.55 6.89
C ASP A 251 -2.03 -13.03 7.06
N ALA A 252 -1.62 -12.21 6.10
CA ALA A 252 -1.88 -10.78 6.12
C ALA A 252 -3.38 -10.47 6.17
N VAL A 253 -4.19 -11.21 5.42
CA VAL A 253 -5.65 -11.08 5.48
C VAL A 253 -6.21 -11.58 6.80
N LYS A 254 -5.94 -12.83 7.16
CA LYS A 254 -6.51 -13.48 8.37
C LYS A 254 -6.12 -12.76 9.66
N LEU A 255 -4.82 -12.48 9.83
CA LEU A 255 -4.33 -11.86 11.05
C LEU A 255 -4.74 -10.39 11.14
N SER A 256 -4.75 -9.64 10.03
CA SER A 256 -5.24 -8.27 10.04
C SER A 256 -6.74 -8.21 10.31
N HIS A 257 -7.54 -9.12 9.74
CA HIS A 257 -8.97 -9.21 9.99
C HIS A 257 -9.25 -9.46 11.48
N ARG A 258 -8.51 -10.37 12.08
CA ARG A 258 -8.70 -10.79 13.48
C ARG A 258 -8.18 -9.79 14.51
N TYR A 259 -7.02 -9.17 14.25
CA TYR A 259 -6.31 -8.40 15.27
C TYR A 259 -6.31 -6.88 15.04
N ILE A 260 -6.62 -6.40 13.84
CA ILE A 260 -6.71 -4.98 13.55
C ILE A 260 -8.18 -4.57 13.48
N SER A 261 -8.66 -3.97 14.55
CA SER A 261 -9.99 -3.35 14.62
C SER A 261 -9.96 -1.91 14.07
N GLY A 262 -11.10 -1.43 13.57
CA GLY A 262 -11.26 -0.04 13.13
C GLY A 262 -10.81 0.26 11.69
N ARG A 263 -10.21 -0.69 10.99
CA ARG A 263 -9.92 -0.63 9.55
C ARG A 263 -10.55 -1.84 8.83
N GLN A 264 -10.87 -1.68 7.56
CA GLN A 264 -11.55 -2.71 6.76
C GLN A 264 -10.58 -3.41 5.79
N LEU A 265 -10.93 -4.63 5.39
CA LEU A 265 -10.30 -5.30 4.25
C LEU A 265 -10.73 -4.61 2.94
N PRO A 266 -9.87 -4.60 1.92
CA PRO A 266 -8.50 -5.13 1.87
C PRO A 266 -7.44 -4.15 2.42
N ASP A 267 -7.75 -2.90 2.68
CA ASP A 267 -6.81 -1.82 3.00
C ASP A 267 -5.86 -2.15 4.18
N LYS A 268 -6.39 -2.70 5.29
CA LYS A 268 -5.56 -3.10 6.42
C LYS A 268 -4.57 -4.21 6.08
N ALA A 269 -4.97 -5.18 5.25
CA ALA A 269 -4.10 -6.29 4.85
C ALA A 269 -3.03 -5.85 3.85
N ILE A 270 -3.38 -4.97 2.89
CA ILE A 270 -2.41 -4.34 1.98
C ILE A 270 -1.37 -3.55 2.77
N SER A 271 -1.80 -2.72 3.72
CA SER A 271 -0.88 -1.94 4.56
C SER A 271 0.06 -2.80 5.41
N VAL A 272 -0.43 -3.93 5.91
CA VAL A 272 0.41 -4.90 6.64
C VAL A 272 1.45 -5.51 5.71
N LEU A 273 1.03 -5.94 4.52
CA LEU A 273 1.91 -6.58 3.54
C LEU A 273 2.97 -5.60 3.02
N ASP A 274 2.58 -4.38 2.68
CA ASP A 274 3.48 -3.30 2.26
C ASP A 274 4.54 -2.99 3.34
N THR A 275 4.10 -2.88 4.62
CA THR A 275 5.01 -2.69 5.74
C THR A 275 5.94 -3.89 5.95
N ALA A 276 5.45 -5.11 5.73
CA ALA A 276 6.27 -6.32 5.82
C ALA A 276 7.34 -6.34 4.72
N CYS A 277 6.98 -5.98 3.49
CA CYS A 277 7.93 -5.84 2.37
C CYS A 277 9.02 -4.80 2.69
N ALA A 278 8.61 -3.61 3.16
CA ALA A 278 9.56 -2.57 3.55
C ALA A 278 10.52 -3.03 4.67
N ARG A 279 10.03 -3.77 5.67
CA ARG A 279 10.87 -4.32 6.74
C ARG A 279 11.87 -5.35 6.25
N VAL A 280 11.45 -6.23 5.33
CA VAL A 280 12.34 -7.22 4.72
C VAL A 280 13.42 -6.52 3.89
N ALA A 281 13.03 -5.58 3.03
CA ALA A 281 13.97 -4.81 2.22
C ALA A 281 15.01 -4.06 3.08
N LEU A 282 14.58 -3.41 4.16
CA LEU A 282 15.48 -2.77 5.12
C LEU A 282 16.38 -3.81 5.82
N GLY A 283 15.81 -4.91 6.31
CA GLY A 283 16.56 -5.93 7.06
C GLY A 283 17.64 -6.63 6.26
N GLN A 284 17.60 -6.58 4.92
CA GLN A 284 18.67 -7.09 4.05
C GLN A 284 19.92 -6.19 4.07
N HIS A 285 19.78 -4.92 4.47
CA HIS A 285 20.85 -3.93 4.40
C HIS A 285 21.24 -3.34 5.77
N ASP A 286 20.30 -3.25 6.69
CA ASP A 286 20.47 -2.60 7.98
C ASP A 286 21.04 -3.55 9.04
N VAL A 287 21.63 -2.93 10.07
CA VAL A 287 22.15 -3.66 11.23
C VAL A 287 20.99 -4.32 11.99
N PRO A 288 21.06 -5.62 12.29
CA PRO A 288 20.00 -6.30 13.03
C PRO A 288 19.75 -5.67 14.41
N PRO A 289 18.48 -5.54 14.86
CA PRO A 289 18.15 -4.93 16.16
C PRO A 289 18.85 -5.55 17.38
N PRO A 290 19.08 -6.88 17.44
CA PRO A 290 19.86 -7.46 18.55
C PRO A 290 21.29 -6.93 18.62
N LEU A 291 21.96 -6.78 17.46
CA LEU A 291 23.32 -6.26 17.38
C LEU A 291 23.37 -4.76 17.74
N GLU A 292 22.43 -3.99 17.27
CA GLU A 292 22.28 -2.58 17.62
C GLU A 292 22.10 -2.38 19.13
N SER A 293 21.23 -3.18 19.75
CA SER A 293 20.98 -3.15 21.19
C SER A 293 22.23 -3.47 22.01
N LEU A 294 23.03 -4.45 21.58
CA LEU A 294 24.29 -4.80 22.23
C LEU A 294 25.36 -3.69 22.07
N ARG A 295 25.42 -3.05 20.91
CA ARG A 295 26.32 -1.90 20.68
C ARG A 295 25.93 -0.72 21.56
N HIS A 296 24.65 -0.40 21.70
CA HIS A 296 24.18 0.62 22.64
C HIS A 296 24.51 0.27 24.10
N ARG A 297 24.35 -1.02 24.46
CA ARG A 297 24.74 -1.48 25.82
C ARG A 297 26.23 -1.31 26.06
N GLU A 298 27.08 -1.65 25.08
CA GLU A 298 28.53 -1.46 25.19
C GLU A 298 28.90 -0.01 25.41
N GLN A 299 28.30 0.89 24.63
CA GLN A 299 28.54 2.32 24.80
C GLN A 299 28.15 2.79 26.22
N ALA A 300 27.00 2.36 26.73
CA ALA A 300 26.57 2.71 28.09
C ALA A 300 27.53 2.18 29.16
N LEU A 301 28.03 0.93 29.01
CA LEU A 301 29.04 0.36 29.89
C LEU A 301 30.36 1.13 29.87
N GLU A 302 30.81 1.54 28.70
CA GLU A 302 32.03 2.36 28.55
C GLU A 302 31.87 3.73 29.23
N GLU A 303 30.73 4.39 29.06
CA GLU A 303 30.44 5.68 29.71
C GLU A 303 30.43 5.57 31.24
N GLU A 304 29.80 4.48 31.79
CA GLU A 304 29.78 4.20 33.22
C GLU A 304 31.21 3.95 33.75
N LEU A 305 31.98 3.09 33.07
CA LEU A 305 33.37 2.82 33.40
C LEU A 305 34.24 4.10 33.44
N GLN A 306 34.11 4.95 32.43
CA GLN A 306 34.85 6.22 32.41
C GLN A 306 34.50 7.12 33.60
N ARG A 307 33.23 7.19 33.97
CA ARG A 307 32.75 7.99 35.11
C ARG A 307 33.33 7.46 36.42
N LEU A 308 33.20 6.16 36.68
CA LEU A 308 33.71 5.53 37.93
C LEU A 308 35.24 5.62 38.04
N ARG A 309 35.95 5.47 36.95
CA ARG A 309 37.42 5.67 36.93
C ARG A 309 37.82 7.11 37.28
N ARG A 310 37.07 8.14 36.84
CA ARG A 310 37.30 9.53 37.24
C ARG A 310 37.00 9.74 38.71
N GLU A 311 35.93 9.19 39.24
CA GLU A 311 35.59 9.29 40.66
C GLU A 311 36.61 8.54 41.50
N GLN A 312 37.10 7.37 41.08
CA GLN A 312 38.20 6.67 41.78
C GLN A 312 39.49 7.47 41.81
N ALA A 313 39.82 8.21 40.76
CA ALA A 313 40.97 9.11 40.74
C ALA A 313 40.85 10.26 41.76
N THR A 314 39.64 10.59 42.22
CA THR A 314 39.38 11.60 43.26
C THR A 314 39.32 11.02 44.69
N GLY A 315 39.59 9.70 44.85
CA GLY A 315 39.71 9.03 46.14
C GLY A 315 38.49 8.22 46.58
N LEU A 316 37.49 8.05 45.74
CA LEU A 316 36.34 7.13 46.01
C LEU A 316 36.71 5.72 45.57
N ASP A 317 36.36 4.73 46.38
CA ASP A 317 36.60 3.30 46.03
C ASP A 317 35.44 2.71 45.26
N HIS A 318 35.66 2.45 43.97
CA HIS A 318 34.72 1.80 43.05
C HIS A 318 35.27 0.50 42.44
N SER A 319 36.31 -0.07 43.01
CA SER A 319 37.09 -1.21 42.49
C SER A 319 36.19 -2.41 42.13
N ALA A 320 35.28 -2.83 43.05
CA ALA A 320 34.39 -3.93 42.82
C ALA A 320 33.41 -3.71 41.65
N ARG A 321 32.87 -2.50 41.52
CA ARG A 321 31.94 -2.14 40.43
C ARG A 321 32.66 -2.06 39.08
N ILE A 322 33.85 -1.48 39.06
CA ILE A 322 34.67 -1.40 37.84
C ILE A 322 35.00 -2.81 37.33
N THR A 323 35.46 -3.73 38.21
CA THR A 323 35.77 -5.12 37.83
C THR A 323 34.52 -5.83 37.26
N ALA A 324 33.35 -5.65 37.88
CA ALA A 324 32.12 -6.23 37.40
C ALA A 324 31.72 -5.69 35.99
N LEU A 325 31.83 -4.38 35.78
CA LEU A 325 31.52 -3.74 34.48
C LEU A 325 32.52 -4.14 33.38
N GLU A 326 33.80 -4.28 33.73
CA GLU A 326 34.83 -4.77 32.80
C GLU A 326 34.58 -6.19 32.35
N SER A 327 34.11 -7.08 33.27
CA SER A 327 33.68 -8.43 32.91
C SER A 327 32.44 -8.42 32.02
N GLU A 328 31.42 -7.61 32.36
CA GLU A 328 30.19 -7.47 31.58
C GLU A 328 30.49 -6.93 30.17
N SER A 329 31.33 -5.88 30.07
CA SER A 329 31.78 -5.35 28.77
C SER A 329 32.56 -6.40 27.97
N GLY A 330 33.41 -7.19 28.59
CA GLY A 330 34.14 -8.28 27.96
C GLY A 330 33.21 -9.32 27.32
N ASP A 331 32.18 -9.73 28.06
CA ASP A 331 31.18 -10.70 27.60
C ASP A 331 30.32 -10.08 26.48
N ASN A 332 29.87 -8.85 26.67
CA ASN A 332 29.09 -8.14 25.66
C ASN A 332 29.85 -7.97 24.33
N ARG A 333 31.11 -7.60 24.36
CA ARG A 333 31.98 -7.51 23.18
C ARG A 333 32.20 -8.87 22.50
N ARG A 334 32.23 -9.97 23.26
CA ARG A 334 32.28 -11.31 22.68
C ARG A 334 31.02 -11.61 21.91
N THR A 335 29.85 -11.39 22.51
CA THR A 335 28.55 -11.59 21.88
C THR A 335 28.38 -10.72 20.63
N ILE A 336 28.84 -9.45 20.68
CA ILE A 336 28.83 -8.56 19.48
C ILE A 336 29.62 -9.19 18.35
N ARG A 337 30.86 -9.67 18.59
CA ARG A 337 31.68 -10.28 17.54
C ARG A 337 31.07 -11.56 16.98
N GLU A 338 30.48 -12.40 17.82
CA GLU A 338 29.79 -13.62 17.39
C GLU A 338 28.59 -13.29 16.51
N LEU A 339 27.78 -12.29 16.87
CA LEU A 339 26.64 -11.85 16.09
C LEU A 339 27.08 -11.14 14.80
N GLU A 340 28.16 -10.34 14.82
CA GLU A 340 28.69 -9.68 13.61
C GLU A 340 29.16 -10.71 12.58
N THR A 341 29.88 -11.75 13.03
CA THR A 341 30.33 -12.82 12.15
C THR A 341 29.13 -13.56 11.53
N ARG A 342 28.17 -13.95 12.37
CA ARG A 342 26.94 -14.60 11.90
C ARG A 342 26.12 -13.72 10.96
N TRP A 343 26.00 -12.44 11.24
CA TRP A 343 25.29 -11.49 10.38
C TRP A 343 25.96 -11.35 9.01
N ASP A 344 27.31 -11.26 8.96
CA ASP A 344 28.04 -11.19 7.69
C ASP A 344 27.88 -12.48 6.88
N GLU A 345 27.90 -13.66 7.51
CA GLU A 345 27.68 -14.96 6.87
C GLU A 345 26.23 -15.09 6.34
N GLU A 346 25.21 -14.73 7.16
CA GLU A 346 23.81 -14.74 6.71
C GLU A 346 23.59 -13.76 5.55
N ARG A 347 24.16 -12.56 5.62
CA ARG A 347 23.99 -11.52 4.60
C ARG A 347 24.57 -11.96 3.25
N GLU A 348 25.75 -12.58 3.22
CA GLU A 348 26.36 -13.10 2.00
C GLU A 348 25.52 -14.25 1.42
N ALA A 349 25.11 -15.20 2.25
CA ALA A 349 24.28 -16.32 1.82
C ALA A 349 22.90 -15.87 1.28
N VAL A 350 22.26 -14.90 1.93
CA VAL A 350 20.99 -14.32 1.44
C VAL A 350 21.19 -13.61 0.12
N ARG A 351 22.30 -12.89 -0.06
CA ARG A 351 22.61 -12.18 -1.30
C ARG A 351 22.78 -13.18 -2.46
N GLU A 352 23.58 -14.22 -2.29
CA GLU A 352 23.76 -15.27 -3.30
C GLU A 352 22.43 -15.94 -3.65
N LEU A 353 21.62 -16.25 -2.64
CA LEU A 353 20.30 -16.87 -2.81
C LEU A 353 19.35 -15.98 -3.62
N LEU A 354 19.31 -14.67 -3.33
CA LEU A 354 18.49 -13.71 -4.06
C LEU A 354 18.94 -13.51 -5.51
N ASP A 355 20.26 -13.54 -5.76
CA ASP A 355 20.81 -13.44 -7.12
C ASP A 355 20.42 -14.67 -7.98
N ILE A 356 20.53 -15.87 -7.42
CA ILE A 356 20.10 -17.11 -8.11
C ILE A 356 18.56 -17.12 -8.33
N ARG A 357 17.77 -16.71 -7.34
CA ARG A 357 16.30 -16.61 -7.53
C ARG A 357 15.94 -15.66 -8.66
N ARG A 358 16.62 -14.51 -8.76
CA ARG A 358 16.39 -13.54 -9.83
C ARG A 358 16.76 -14.12 -11.20
N GLU A 359 17.85 -14.86 -11.30
CA GLU A 359 18.23 -15.54 -12.53
C GLU A 359 17.22 -16.63 -12.92
N LEU A 360 16.76 -17.43 -11.97
CA LEU A 360 15.73 -18.46 -12.19
C LEU A 360 14.42 -17.85 -12.68
N LEU A 361 13.94 -16.77 -12.09
CA LEU A 361 12.72 -16.08 -12.53
C LEU A 361 12.84 -15.56 -13.96
N ALA A 362 13.96 -14.91 -14.30
CA ALA A 362 14.21 -14.41 -15.63
C ALA A 362 14.28 -15.53 -16.70
N LEU A 363 14.84 -16.69 -16.34
CA LEU A 363 14.87 -17.86 -17.22
C LEU A 363 13.50 -18.52 -17.36
N SER A 364 12.72 -18.64 -16.28
CA SER A 364 11.38 -19.22 -16.34
C SER A 364 10.43 -18.39 -17.19
N GLU A 365 10.45 -17.07 -17.07
CA GLU A 365 9.67 -16.16 -17.93
C GLU A 365 10.07 -16.28 -19.42
N SER A 366 11.34 -16.48 -19.70
CA SER A 366 11.81 -16.71 -21.07
C SER A 366 11.44 -18.07 -21.61
N ALA A 367 11.36 -19.10 -20.76
CA ALA A 367 10.94 -20.46 -21.14
C ALA A 367 9.46 -20.53 -21.48
N ASP A 368 8.60 -19.85 -20.74
CA ASP A 368 7.15 -19.76 -21.01
C ASP A 368 6.85 -19.09 -22.36
N ALA A 369 7.74 -18.21 -22.83
CA ALA A 369 7.61 -17.48 -24.10
C ALA A 369 8.22 -18.21 -25.30
N ALA A 370 9.05 -19.25 -25.10
CA ALA A 370 9.84 -19.92 -26.12
C ALA A 370 9.40 -21.39 -26.33
N LYS A 371 9.88 -22.02 -27.41
CA LYS A 371 9.74 -23.48 -27.62
C LYS A 371 10.62 -24.23 -26.61
N PRO A 372 10.25 -25.49 -26.24
CA PRO A 372 11.06 -26.33 -25.35
C PRO A 372 12.51 -26.39 -25.81
N ASP A 373 13.43 -26.03 -24.91
CA ASP A 373 14.88 -26.02 -25.14
C ASP A 373 15.55 -26.81 -24.01
N GLU A 374 16.11 -28.00 -24.35
CA GLU A 374 16.74 -28.90 -23.38
C GLU A 374 17.93 -28.23 -22.65
N GLU A 375 18.61 -27.26 -23.28
CA GLU A 375 19.75 -26.55 -22.68
C GLU A 375 19.25 -25.56 -21.62
N LEU A 376 18.11 -24.90 -21.88
CA LEU A 376 17.44 -23.99 -20.94
C LEU A 376 16.87 -24.73 -19.73
N ASP A 377 16.23 -25.89 -19.97
CA ASP A 377 15.68 -26.74 -18.91
C ASP A 377 16.81 -27.26 -18.00
N GLY A 378 17.92 -27.71 -18.59
CA GLY A 378 19.08 -28.15 -17.82
C GLY A 378 19.73 -27.04 -16.98
N ARG A 379 19.70 -25.79 -17.44
CA ARG A 379 20.20 -24.65 -16.68
C ARG A 379 19.25 -24.28 -15.51
N ILE A 380 17.94 -24.34 -15.72
CA ILE A 380 16.94 -24.15 -14.68
C ILE A 380 17.09 -25.20 -13.58
N ASP A 381 17.24 -26.48 -13.94
CA ASP A 381 17.44 -27.58 -12.99
C ASP A 381 18.73 -27.40 -12.17
N HIS A 382 19.81 -26.97 -12.81
CA HIS A 382 21.08 -26.71 -12.12
C HIS A 382 20.93 -25.58 -11.08
N LEU A 383 20.35 -24.44 -11.48
CA LEU A 383 20.14 -23.31 -10.59
C LEU A 383 19.16 -23.64 -9.45
N ALA A 384 18.14 -24.44 -9.72
CA ALA A 384 17.21 -24.92 -8.69
C ALA A 384 17.90 -25.80 -7.64
N ALA A 385 18.81 -26.70 -8.10
CA ALA A 385 19.60 -27.52 -7.19
C ALA A 385 20.60 -26.67 -6.37
N GLU A 386 21.19 -25.66 -6.96
CA GLU A 386 22.09 -24.72 -6.28
C GLU A 386 21.34 -23.88 -5.26
N LEU A 387 20.14 -23.38 -5.60
CA LEU A 387 19.25 -22.67 -4.69
C LEU A 387 18.90 -23.53 -3.47
N ALA A 388 18.51 -24.79 -3.68
CA ALA A 388 18.20 -25.72 -2.60
C ALA A 388 19.39 -25.95 -1.67
N ARG A 389 20.61 -26.06 -2.23
CA ARG A 389 21.84 -26.20 -1.44
C ARG A 389 22.12 -24.95 -0.60
N LEU A 390 22.00 -23.76 -1.18
CA LEU A 390 22.20 -22.50 -0.44
C LEU A 390 21.16 -22.30 0.64
N ALA A 391 19.89 -22.60 0.36
CA ALA A 391 18.82 -22.54 1.36
C ALA A 391 19.09 -23.47 2.55
N ALA A 392 19.52 -24.70 2.29
CA ALA A 392 19.91 -25.62 3.37
C ALA A 392 21.14 -25.13 4.15
N GLY A 393 22.12 -24.52 3.48
CA GLY A 393 23.28 -23.89 4.12
C GLY A 393 22.87 -22.70 5.00
N LEU A 394 21.98 -21.87 4.52
CA LEU A 394 21.45 -20.72 5.26
C LEU A 394 20.68 -21.16 6.54
N GLU A 395 19.84 -22.19 6.43
CA GLU A 395 19.16 -22.77 7.59
C GLU A 395 20.13 -23.33 8.63
N ALA A 396 21.28 -23.87 8.21
CA ALA A 396 22.30 -24.35 9.13
C ALA A 396 23.03 -23.22 9.88
N ILE A 397 23.18 -22.03 9.24
CA ILE A 397 23.77 -20.83 9.86
C ILE A 397 22.75 -20.17 10.79
N ARG A 398 21.49 -20.14 10.37
CA ARG A 398 20.37 -19.60 11.15
C ARG A 398 20.13 -20.49 12.37
N GLN A 399 20.16 -19.89 13.52
CA GLN A 399 19.62 -20.48 14.74
C GLN A 399 18.10 -20.25 14.75
N ASP A 400 17.49 -20.21 15.94
CA ASP A 400 16.05 -20.00 16.06
C ASP A 400 15.54 -18.64 15.54
N ASP A 401 16.43 -17.66 15.34
CA ASP A 401 16.07 -16.28 14.96
C ASP A 401 16.97 -15.75 13.84
N PRO A 402 16.46 -15.63 12.59
CA PRO A 402 17.22 -15.13 11.46
C PRO A 402 17.58 -13.66 11.64
N LEU A 403 18.83 -13.29 11.38
CA LEU A 403 19.31 -11.90 11.44
C LEU A 403 19.00 -11.15 10.14
N VAL A 404 19.01 -11.84 9.00
CA VAL A 404 18.74 -11.26 7.66
C VAL A 404 17.51 -11.94 7.06
N PRO A 405 16.40 -11.22 6.87
CA PRO A 405 15.21 -11.76 6.22
C PRO A 405 15.42 -11.86 4.71
N GLU A 406 15.07 -13.01 4.11
CA GLU A 406 15.21 -13.22 2.67
C GLU A 406 13.93 -12.94 1.86
N GLN A 407 12.76 -13.08 2.52
CA GLN A 407 11.46 -13.01 1.89
C GLN A 407 10.39 -12.59 2.90
N VAL A 408 9.23 -12.17 2.41
CA VAL A 408 8.08 -11.89 3.26
C VAL A 408 7.33 -13.18 3.53
N ASP A 409 7.33 -13.61 4.77
CA ASP A 409 6.70 -14.83 5.28
C ASP A 409 5.62 -14.52 6.34
N SER A 410 4.95 -15.55 6.83
CA SER A 410 3.94 -15.45 7.90
C SER A 410 4.48 -14.84 9.19
N ARG A 411 5.77 -15.09 9.51
CA ARG A 411 6.42 -14.56 10.71
C ARG A 411 6.63 -13.06 10.60
N THR A 412 7.07 -12.59 9.44
CA THR A 412 7.27 -11.16 9.15
C THR A 412 5.94 -10.40 9.22
N VAL A 413 4.88 -10.95 8.63
CA VAL A 413 3.52 -10.40 8.70
C VAL A 413 3.04 -10.32 10.15
N ALA A 414 3.17 -11.42 10.92
CA ALA A 414 2.78 -11.44 12.31
C ALA A 414 3.60 -10.44 13.16
N ALA A 415 4.89 -10.24 12.86
CA ALA A 415 5.73 -9.26 13.54
C ALA A 415 5.30 -7.81 13.25
N VAL A 416 4.80 -7.51 12.05
CA VAL A 416 4.21 -6.20 11.74
C VAL A 416 2.96 -5.96 12.59
N ILE A 417 2.05 -6.93 12.61
CA ILE A 417 0.79 -6.83 13.37
C ILE A 417 1.07 -6.76 14.87
N ALA A 418 2.06 -7.53 15.37
CA ALA A 418 2.49 -7.46 16.76
C ALA A 418 2.99 -6.05 17.13
N GLY A 419 3.76 -5.42 16.26
CA GLY A 419 4.21 -4.04 16.44
C GLY A 419 3.07 -3.01 16.50
N TRP A 420 1.99 -3.23 15.76
CA TRP A 420 0.84 -2.30 15.74
C TRP A 420 -0.14 -2.54 16.88
N THR A 421 -0.31 -3.80 17.30
CA THR A 421 -1.34 -4.20 18.28
C THR A 421 -0.79 -4.45 19.68
N GLY A 422 0.53 -4.65 19.81
CA GLY A 422 1.16 -5.07 21.06
C GLY A 422 0.94 -6.55 21.41
N ILE A 423 0.32 -7.35 20.53
CA ILE A 423 0.07 -8.78 20.77
C ILE A 423 1.31 -9.58 20.34
N PRO A 424 1.86 -10.47 21.20
CA PRO A 424 3.06 -11.24 20.86
C PRO A 424 2.86 -12.17 19.65
N VAL A 425 3.86 -12.26 18.75
CA VAL A 425 3.87 -13.10 17.55
C VAL A 425 3.52 -14.55 17.83
N GLY A 426 4.09 -15.14 18.89
CA GLY A 426 3.83 -16.53 19.27
C GLY A 426 2.37 -16.86 19.60
N LYS A 427 1.55 -15.85 19.96
CA LYS A 427 0.11 -16.04 20.14
C LYS A 427 -0.68 -15.99 18.82
N MET A 428 -0.13 -15.34 17.80
CA MET A 428 -0.76 -15.21 16.49
C MET A 428 -0.51 -16.44 15.62
N LEU A 429 0.69 -16.98 15.67
CA LEU A 429 1.12 -18.14 14.88
C LEU A 429 0.85 -19.49 15.56
N ALA A 430 0.40 -19.48 16.83
CA ALA A 430 0.00 -20.72 17.49
C ALA A 430 -1.16 -21.37 16.74
N ASP A 431 -0.98 -22.60 16.34
CA ASP A 431 -1.98 -23.39 15.63
C ASP A 431 -3.31 -23.40 16.41
N GLU A 432 -4.36 -22.81 15.82
CA GLU A 432 -5.69 -22.73 16.43
C GLU A 432 -6.24 -24.11 16.80
N ALA A 433 -5.94 -25.12 15.97
CA ALA A 433 -6.35 -26.49 16.23
C ALA A 433 -5.69 -27.05 17.50
N HIS A 434 -4.43 -26.69 17.75
CA HIS A 434 -3.73 -27.06 18.99
C HIS A 434 -4.24 -26.25 20.19
N ALA A 435 -4.50 -24.97 20.01
CA ALA A 435 -5.06 -24.11 21.06
C ALA A 435 -6.48 -24.57 21.48
N ILE A 436 -7.33 -24.95 20.53
CA ILE A 436 -8.67 -25.46 20.78
C ILE A 436 -8.61 -26.86 21.45
N ARG A 437 -7.79 -27.78 20.96
CA ARG A 437 -7.63 -29.10 21.56
C ARG A 437 -7.07 -29.04 22.98
N SER A 438 -6.17 -28.09 23.26
CA SER A 438 -5.61 -27.88 24.58
C SER A 438 -6.49 -27.02 25.49
N LEU A 439 -7.58 -26.43 24.98
CA LEU A 439 -8.43 -25.50 25.73
C LEU A 439 -9.08 -26.19 26.94
N ALA A 440 -9.70 -27.34 26.72
CA ALA A 440 -10.31 -28.13 27.78
C ALA A 440 -9.30 -28.51 28.88
N GLN A 441 -8.10 -28.97 28.50
CA GLN A 441 -7.01 -29.30 29.41
C GLN A 441 -6.48 -28.09 30.18
N ARG A 442 -6.33 -26.94 29.53
CA ARG A 442 -5.88 -25.66 30.12
C ARG A 442 -6.93 -25.07 31.05
N MET A 443 -8.21 -25.19 30.70
CA MET A 443 -9.32 -24.77 31.56
C MET A 443 -9.44 -25.69 32.79
N GLY A 444 -9.30 -27.01 32.61
CA GLY A 444 -9.29 -27.97 33.74
C GLY A 444 -8.21 -27.72 34.78
N GLN A 445 -7.08 -27.13 34.40
CA GLN A 445 -6.02 -26.73 35.34
C GLN A 445 -6.38 -25.48 36.18
N ARG A 446 -7.31 -24.66 35.74
CA ARG A 446 -7.72 -23.39 36.37
C ARG A 446 -9.10 -23.45 37.03
N VAL A 447 -9.97 -24.32 36.58
CA VAL A 447 -11.35 -24.44 37.05
C VAL A 447 -11.46 -25.79 37.77
N MET A 448 -11.44 -25.75 39.09
CA MET A 448 -11.65 -26.97 39.91
C MET A 448 -13.13 -27.28 40.09
N GLY A 449 -13.52 -28.54 39.94
CA GLY A 449 -14.85 -29.04 40.27
C GLY A 449 -15.92 -28.89 39.18
N GLN A 450 -15.53 -28.60 37.94
CA GLN A 450 -16.47 -28.56 36.79
C GLN A 450 -16.06 -29.45 35.61
N GLU A 451 -15.53 -30.64 35.92
CA GLU A 451 -15.00 -31.56 34.91
C GLU A 451 -16.05 -32.01 33.88
N ALA A 452 -17.33 -32.13 34.29
CA ALA A 452 -18.42 -32.52 33.41
C ALA A 452 -18.86 -31.43 32.40
N ALA A 453 -18.45 -30.15 32.59
CA ALA A 453 -18.74 -29.06 31.71
C ALA A 453 -17.56 -28.71 30.75
N LEU A 454 -16.42 -29.35 30.95
CA LEU A 454 -15.19 -29.14 30.19
C LEU A 454 -14.87 -30.27 29.21
N GLY A 455 -15.66 -31.35 29.21
CA GLY A 455 -15.52 -32.54 28.36
C GLY A 455 -16.27 -32.50 27.05
#